data_5414731b5cda476e728ebfe297bc1bad
#
_entry.id   5414731b5cda476e728ebfe297bc1bad
#
_cell.length_a   1.000
_cell.length_b   1.000
_cell.length_c   1.000
_cell.angle_alpha   90.00
_cell.angle_beta   90.00
_cell.angle_gamma   90.00
#
_symmetry.space_group_name_H-M   'P 1'
#
loop_
_entity.id
_entity.type
_entity.pdbx_description
1 polymer ?
#
loop_
_entity_poly.entity_id
_entity_poly.type
_entity_poly.pdbx_seq_one_letter_code
_entity_poly.pdbx_strand_id
1 'polypeptide(L)'
;MELSEAKKQVIKAGIELSESGLIARTWGNVSCRTDEGHFVITASGRNYLTLTEDEVIEIDMETGEYEGEIKPSSEKKLHREVYRLKPEVNFVIHTHQSNASAVAAMGLKGIKLDKEYPNIGNYVFCADYGLPGTKKLCKNTAAAINEYDGKAVIMSNHGAICYGSSYEEAFEVARTLEEACGKYLEHLGIPAWKEQSIADAEDAPKADDQEPIWNDDPAIMKFMKVRSVLKPYLDDFAQLAGTSLKVVDEEDEKAIAKAFKEKTPILVRGKGALCIAEERGDAEALSIVIEKNCRAALAAIGSKPINPAECLLMRQIYLNKYSKQSK
;
A
#
# COMPACT_ATOMS: atom_id res chain seq x y z
N MET A 1 -16.52 7.30 21.39
CA MET A 1 -15.18 7.60 22.01
C MET A 1 -15.01 9.11 22.03
N GLU A 2 -14.35 9.66 23.05
CA GLU A 2 -14.03 11.09 23.08
C GLU A 2 -13.11 11.49 21.93
N LEU A 3 -13.33 12.68 21.35
CA LEU A 3 -12.62 13.15 20.15
C LEU A 3 -11.07 13.16 20.32
N SER A 4 -10.58 13.70 21.43
CA SER A 4 -9.11 13.73 21.69
C SER A 4 -8.51 12.33 21.81
N GLU A 5 -9.22 11.40 22.45
CA GLU A 5 -8.77 10.01 22.56
C GLU A 5 -8.74 9.31 21.19
N ALA A 6 -9.76 9.51 20.36
CA ALA A 6 -9.80 8.97 19.01
C ALA A 6 -8.64 9.50 18.14
N LYS A 7 -8.33 10.80 18.24
CA LYS A 7 -7.18 11.40 17.55
C LYS A 7 -5.86 10.79 17.98
N LYS A 8 -5.64 10.59 19.29
CA LYS A 8 -4.43 9.94 19.83
C LYS A 8 -4.28 8.49 19.35
N GLN A 9 -5.38 7.75 19.30
CA GLN A 9 -5.35 6.38 18.78
C GLN A 9 -5.02 6.35 17.29
N VAL A 10 -5.54 7.29 16.48
CA VAL A 10 -5.20 7.41 15.06
C VAL A 10 -3.72 7.78 14.86
N ILE A 11 -3.15 8.67 15.69
CA ILE A 11 -1.73 9.00 15.64
C ILE A 11 -0.89 7.78 15.98
N LYS A 12 -1.18 7.09 17.10
CA LYS A 12 -0.49 5.86 17.49
C LYS A 12 -0.53 4.82 16.38
N ALA A 13 -1.70 4.62 15.79
CA ALA A 13 -1.90 3.69 14.69
C ALA A 13 -1.12 4.09 13.42
N GLY A 14 -1.05 5.38 13.10
CA GLY A 14 -0.25 5.88 11.99
C GLY A 14 1.23 5.58 12.15
N ILE A 15 1.77 5.78 13.36
CA ILE A 15 3.16 5.47 13.71
C ILE A 15 3.40 3.97 13.55
N GLU A 16 2.60 3.12 14.19
CA GLU A 16 2.74 1.66 14.09
C GLU A 16 2.60 1.16 12.64
N LEU A 17 1.69 1.75 11.86
CA LEU A 17 1.52 1.40 10.45
C LEU A 17 2.77 1.73 9.63
N SER A 18 3.44 2.85 9.93
CA SER A 18 4.70 3.24 9.31
C SER A 18 5.85 2.31 9.67
N GLU A 19 5.91 1.86 10.93
CA GLU A 19 6.99 0.99 11.45
C GLU A 19 6.81 -0.48 11.10
N SER A 20 5.58 -0.93 10.86
CA SER A 20 5.26 -2.35 10.59
C SER A 20 5.60 -2.83 9.18
N GLY A 21 5.98 -1.93 8.26
CA GLY A 21 6.19 -2.29 6.85
C GLY A 21 4.91 -2.59 6.05
N LEU A 22 3.73 -2.43 6.66
CA LEU A 22 2.44 -2.64 5.98
C LEU A 22 2.11 -1.52 4.98
N ILE A 23 2.87 -0.42 5.01
CA ILE A 23 2.80 0.66 4.03
C ILE A 23 4.19 1.12 3.62
N ALA A 24 4.27 1.78 2.47
CA ALA A 24 5.43 2.56 2.05
C ALA A 24 5.11 4.05 2.19
N ARG A 25 5.97 4.83 2.86
CA ARG A 25 5.73 6.26 3.12
C ARG A 25 4.39 6.51 3.82
N THR A 26 3.54 7.34 3.20
CA THR A 26 2.21 7.75 3.68
C THR A 26 1.08 7.12 2.86
N TRP A 27 1.36 6.01 2.14
CA TRP A 27 0.34 5.27 1.41
C TRP A 27 -0.39 4.31 2.33
N GLY A 28 -1.52 4.71 2.69
CA GLY A 28 -2.39 4.11 3.66
C GLY A 28 -3.07 5.21 4.45
N ASN A 29 -4.02 4.86 5.23
CA ASN A 29 -4.72 5.81 6.09
C ASN A 29 -5.44 5.05 7.20
N VAL A 30 -5.66 5.77 8.28
CA VAL A 30 -6.23 5.22 9.51
C VAL A 30 -7.37 6.11 9.96
N SER A 31 -8.44 5.53 10.44
CA SER A 31 -9.55 6.25 11.04
C SER A 31 -10.10 5.55 12.27
N CYS A 32 -10.74 6.34 13.12
CA CYS A 32 -11.40 5.89 14.33
C CYS A 32 -12.78 6.56 14.46
N ARG A 33 -13.82 5.78 14.77
CA ARG A 33 -15.16 6.28 15.06
C ARG A 33 -15.17 7.03 16.40
N THR A 34 -15.67 8.24 16.43
CA THR A 34 -15.86 9.01 17.67
C THR A 34 -17.22 8.75 18.30
N ASP A 35 -18.28 8.86 17.52
CA ASP A 35 -19.66 8.59 17.89
C ASP A 35 -20.45 8.04 16.68
N GLU A 36 -21.76 7.98 16.75
CA GLU A 36 -22.60 7.49 15.64
C GLU A 36 -22.60 8.43 14.44
N GLY A 37 -22.33 9.73 14.66
CA GLY A 37 -22.36 10.78 13.65
C GLY A 37 -21.02 11.13 13.05
N HIS A 38 -19.89 10.74 13.67
CA HIS A 38 -18.55 11.22 13.25
C HIS A 38 -17.47 10.15 13.32
N PHE A 39 -16.40 10.38 12.59
CA PHE A 39 -15.11 9.66 12.71
C PHE A 39 -13.95 10.59 12.43
N VAL A 40 -12.79 10.27 12.94
CA VAL A 40 -11.54 10.98 12.64
C VAL A 40 -10.67 10.17 11.71
N ILE A 41 -9.92 10.83 10.83
CA ILE A 41 -9.04 10.21 9.84
C ILE A 41 -7.74 11.00 9.65
N THR A 42 -6.66 10.31 9.33
CA THR A 42 -5.36 10.93 9.00
C THR A 42 -5.48 11.92 7.84
N ALA A 43 -4.73 13.03 7.92
CA ALA A 43 -4.62 13.99 6.85
C ALA A 43 -3.88 13.42 5.62
N SER A 44 -4.17 13.98 4.45
CA SER A 44 -3.57 13.57 3.18
C SER A 44 -2.09 13.96 3.11
N GLY A 45 -1.20 12.98 2.88
CA GLY A 45 0.21 13.21 2.57
C GLY A 45 1.06 13.68 3.76
N ARG A 46 0.61 13.49 4.99
CA ARG A 46 1.38 13.83 6.20
C ARG A 46 2.25 12.66 6.66
N ASN A 47 3.43 13.00 7.20
CA ASN A 47 4.32 12.01 7.79
C ASN A 47 3.74 11.50 9.11
N TYR A 48 3.54 10.18 9.21
CA TYR A 48 2.92 9.56 10.38
C TYR A 48 3.79 9.64 11.64
N LEU A 49 5.12 9.66 11.50
CA LEU A 49 6.03 9.77 12.62
C LEU A 49 5.99 11.15 13.32
N THR A 50 5.46 12.17 12.65
CA THR A 50 5.36 13.54 13.16
C THR A 50 3.93 14.06 13.20
N LEU A 51 2.93 13.18 13.01
CA LEU A 51 1.52 13.54 12.96
C LEU A 51 1.05 14.16 14.26
N THR A 52 0.33 15.27 14.18
CA THR A 52 -0.26 15.99 15.31
C THR A 52 -1.78 15.81 15.37
N GLU A 53 -2.41 16.13 16.50
CA GLU A 53 -3.88 16.04 16.64
C GLU A 53 -4.62 16.96 15.65
N ASP A 54 -4.03 18.09 15.24
CA ASP A 54 -4.63 18.99 14.23
C ASP A 54 -4.62 18.39 12.81
N GLU A 55 -3.76 17.40 12.59
CA GLU A 55 -3.64 16.67 11.32
C GLU A 55 -4.48 15.39 11.29
N VAL A 56 -5.26 15.16 12.33
CA VAL A 56 -6.30 14.12 12.39
C VAL A 56 -7.66 14.80 12.29
N ILE A 57 -8.32 14.64 11.15
CA ILE A 57 -9.45 15.45 10.72
C ILE A 57 -10.77 14.75 11.06
N GLU A 58 -11.67 15.44 11.71
CA GLU A 58 -13.02 14.97 11.98
C GLU A 58 -13.89 15.05 10.73
N ILE A 59 -14.66 14.01 10.48
CA ILE A 59 -15.54 13.87 9.31
C ILE A 59 -16.95 13.56 9.79
N ASP A 60 -17.92 14.31 9.29
CA ASP A 60 -19.34 14.02 9.46
C ASP A 60 -19.71 12.75 8.67
N MET A 61 -20.35 11.80 9.34
CA MET A 61 -20.68 10.49 8.77
C MET A 61 -21.78 10.57 7.71
N GLU A 62 -22.71 11.49 7.83
CA GLU A 62 -23.86 11.64 6.92
C GLU A 62 -23.46 12.37 5.64
N THR A 63 -22.80 13.52 5.78
CA THR A 63 -22.45 14.39 4.63
C THR A 63 -21.08 14.06 4.05
N GLY A 64 -20.13 13.58 4.89
CA GLY A 64 -18.73 13.41 4.55
C GLY A 64 -17.97 14.74 4.50
N GLU A 65 -18.54 15.81 5.06
CA GLU A 65 -17.91 17.12 5.18
C GLU A 65 -16.95 17.16 6.36
N TYR A 66 -16.09 18.17 6.39
CA TYR A 66 -15.11 18.43 7.44
C TYR A 66 -14.85 19.93 7.52
N GLU A 67 -14.36 20.38 8.66
CA GLU A 67 -13.95 21.76 8.88
C GLU A 67 -12.43 21.94 8.80
N GLY A 68 -11.99 23.18 8.53
CA GLY A 68 -10.59 23.58 8.51
C GLY A 68 -9.92 23.49 7.15
N GLU A 69 -8.64 23.90 7.10
CA GLU A 69 -7.86 24.01 5.88
C GLU A 69 -7.08 22.71 5.54
N ILE A 70 -6.78 21.89 6.56
CA ILE A 70 -6.04 20.64 6.39
C ILE A 70 -6.97 19.59 5.77
N LYS A 71 -6.54 19.05 4.63
CA LYS A 71 -7.36 18.07 3.89
C LYS A 71 -7.22 16.67 4.47
N PRO A 72 -8.33 15.99 4.79
CA PRO A 72 -8.30 14.58 5.16
C PRO A 72 -7.81 13.70 4.01
N SER A 73 -7.51 12.43 4.30
CA SER A 73 -7.24 11.42 3.29
C SER A 73 -8.26 11.48 2.14
N SER A 74 -7.77 11.34 0.90
CA SER A 74 -8.62 11.26 -0.31
C SER A 74 -9.57 10.07 -0.28
N GLU A 75 -9.30 9.09 0.58
CA GLU A 75 -10.07 7.85 0.74
C GLU A 75 -11.03 7.85 1.91
N LYS A 76 -11.25 9.01 2.55
CA LYS A 76 -12.24 9.15 3.63
C LYS A 76 -13.63 8.57 3.31
N LYS A 77 -14.02 8.57 2.03
CA LYS A 77 -15.30 7.99 1.58
C LYS A 77 -15.31 6.48 1.73
N LEU A 78 -14.17 5.82 1.52
CA LEU A 78 -14.04 4.38 1.70
C LEU A 78 -14.22 3.99 3.17
N HIS A 79 -13.54 4.71 4.09
CA HIS A 79 -13.70 4.50 5.53
C HIS A 79 -15.14 4.74 5.99
N ARG A 80 -15.75 5.81 5.47
CA ARG A 80 -17.16 6.11 5.77
C ARG A 80 -18.09 4.96 5.37
N GLU A 81 -17.90 4.33 4.22
CA GLU A 81 -18.71 3.20 3.80
C GLU A 81 -18.50 1.98 4.69
N VAL A 82 -17.29 1.71 5.18
CA VAL A 82 -17.06 0.65 6.18
C VAL A 82 -17.92 0.90 7.42
N TYR A 83 -17.85 2.10 7.99
CA TYR A 83 -18.63 2.45 9.18
C TYR A 83 -20.15 2.38 8.98
N ARG A 84 -20.61 2.69 7.78
CA ARG A 84 -22.05 2.61 7.45
C ARG A 84 -22.53 1.17 7.27
N LEU A 85 -21.70 0.31 6.69
CA LEU A 85 -22.03 -1.09 6.41
C LEU A 85 -21.83 -2.01 7.63
N LYS A 86 -20.92 -1.64 8.53
CA LYS A 86 -20.52 -2.42 9.71
C LYS A 86 -20.59 -1.52 10.96
N PRO A 87 -21.78 -1.38 11.56
CA PRO A 87 -21.99 -0.49 12.73
C PRO A 87 -21.12 -0.85 13.95
N GLU A 88 -20.72 -2.11 14.09
CA GLU A 88 -19.86 -2.62 15.15
C GLU A 88 -18.40 -2.20 14.99
N VAL A 89 -18.01 -1.68 13.81
CA VAL A 89 -16.62 -1.28 13.52
C VAL A 89 -16.35 0.10 14.10
N ASN A 90 -15.27 0.22 14.86
CA ASN A 90 -14.79 1.49 15.42
C ASN A 90 -13.43 1.92 14.86
N PHE A 91 -12.69 1.01 14.20
CA PHE A 91 -11.36 1.29 13.68
C PHE A 91 -11.18 0.73 12.27
N VAL A 92 -10.63 1.54 11.36
CA VAL A 92 -10.39 1.16 9.95
C VAL A 92 -8.98 1.53 9.56
N ILE A 93 -8.28 0.57 8.95
CA ILE A 93 -6.93 0.74 8.42
C ILE A 93 -6.94 0.38 6.94
N HIS A 94 -6.51 1.30 6.10
CA HIS A 94 -6.18 1.01 4.71
C HIS A 94 -4.68 0.83 4.58
N THR A 95 -4.25 -0.26 3.94
CA THR A 95 -2.86 -0.63 3.76
C THR A 95 -2.50 -0.87 2.30
N HIS A 96 -1.21 -0.75 2.00
CA HIS A 96 -0.61 -1.20 0.74
C HIS A 96 0.40 -2.33 0.99
N GLN A 97 0.05 -3.25 1.88
CA GLN A 97 0.90 -4.36 2.31
C GLN A 97 1.29 -5.30 1.15
N SER A 98 2.49 -5.85 1.20
CA SER A 98 3.17 -6.41 0.03
C SER A 98 2.50 -7.67 -0.52
N ASN A 99 2.17 -8.64 0.34
CA ASN A 99 1.59 -9.91 -0.10
C ASN A 99 0.13 -9.75 -0.54
N ALA A 100 -0.67 -8.99 0.23
CA ALA A 100 -2.06 -8.72 -0.16
C ALA A 100 -2.15 -7.91 -1.46
N SER A 101 -1.23 -6.96 -1.67
CA SER A 101 -1.14 -6.23 -2.95
C SER A 101 -0.75 -7.14 -4.12
N ALA A 102 0.10 -8.14 -3.90
CA ALA A 102 0.42 -9.13 -4.94
C ALA A 102 -0.82 -9.97 -5.29
N VAL A 103 -1.60 -10.39 -4.30
CA VAL A 103 -2.89 -11.06 -4.53
C VAL A 103 -3.88 -10.13 -5.25
N ALA A 104 -3.92 -8.83 -4.89
CA ALA A 104 -4.76 -7.82 -5.56
C ALA A 104 -4.50 -7.72 -7.06
N ALA A 105 -3.28 -8.02 -7.51
CA ALA A 105 -2.90 -7.99 -8.93
C ALA A 105 -3.33 -9.23 -9.73
N MET A 106 -3.83 -10.29 -9.07
CA MET A 106 -4.17 -11.55 -9.73
C MET A 106 -5.44 -11.49 -10.59
N GLY A 107 -6.27 -10.46 -10.41
CA GLY A 107 -7.55 -10.32 -11.14
C GLY A 107 -8.62 -11.32 -10.71
N LEU A 108 -8.51 -11.85 -9.49
CA LEU A 108 -9.46 -12.80 -8.91
C LEU A 108 -10.55 -12.06 -8.13
N LYS A 109 -11.71 -12.69 -7.96
CA LYS A 109 -12.79 -12.18 -7.09
C LYS A 109 -12.54 -12.44 -5.60
N GLY A 110 -11.55 -13.24 -5.30
CA GLY A 110 -11.13 -13.62 -3.97
C GLY A 110 -10.24 -14.84 -4.01
N ILE A 111 -9.67 -15.17 -2.87
CA ILE A 111 -8.80 -16.33 -2.69
C ILE A 111 -9.31 -17.20 -1.55
N LYS A 112 -9.21 -18.52 -1.73
CA LYS A 112 -9.42 -19.49 -0.67
C LYS A 112 -8.10 -19.68 0.07
N LEU A 113 -8.12 -19.54 1.38
CA LEU A 113 -6.96 -19.70 2.25
C LEU A 113 -6.73 -21.17 2.59
N ASP A 114 -5.53 -21.50 3.06
CA ASP A 114 -5.09 -22.84 3.46
C ASP A 114 -5.82 -23.36 4.72
N LYS A 115 -6.27 -22.45 5.56
CA LYS A 115 -7.04 -22.72 6.78
C LYS A 115 -8.00 -21.57 7.08
N GLU A 116 -8.80 -21.74 8.10
CA GLU A 116 -9.58 -20.65 8.70
C GLU A 116 -8.68 -19.79 9.58
N TYR A 117 -8.72 -18.49 9.37
CA TYR A 117 -7.99 -17.51 10.16
C TYR A 117 -8.97 -16.67 10.99
N PRO A 118 -8.61 -16.30 12.23
CA PRO A 118 -9.42 -15.38 13.01
C PRO A 118 -9.72 -14.10 12.24
N ASN A 119 -10.93 -13.61 12.36
CA ASN A 119 -11.42 -12.35 11.78
C ASN A 119 -11.46 -12.24 10.23
N ILE A 120 -10.77 -13.12 9.49
CA ILE A 120 -10.80 -13.12 8.02
C ILE A 120 -11.32 -14.42 7.40
N GLY A 121 -11.64 -15.44 8.22
CA GLY A 121 -12.20 -16.72 7.75
C GLY A 121 -11.21 -17.51 6.88
N ASN A 122 -11.75 -18.36 6.00
CA ASN A 122 -10.99 -19.18 5.06
C ASN A 122 -11.09 -18.71 3.60
N TYR A 123 -11.70 -17.55 3.36
CA TYR A 123 -11.83 -16.92 2.04
C TYR A 123 -11.74 -15.40 2.21
N VAL A 124 -10.97 -14.74 1.35
CA VAL A 124 -10.86 -13.29 1.33
C VAL A 124 -11.35 -12.76 -0.01
N PHE A 125 -12.27 -11.80 0.02
CA PHE A 125 -12.79 -11.16 -1.18
C PHE A 125 -11.81 -10.14 -1.77
N CYS A 126 -11.78 -10.08 -3.12
CA CYS A 126 -11.10 -9.04 -3.88
C CYS A 126 -12.15 -8.17 -4.56
N ALA A 127 -12.24 -6.92 -4.15
CA ALA A 127 -13.09 -5.92 -4.80
C ALA A 127 -12.58 -5.63 -6.21
N ASP A 128 -13.48 -5.36 -7.14
CA ASP A 128 -13.14 -4.99 -8.51
C ASP A 128 -12.34 -3.69 -8.56
N TYR A 129 -11.50 -3.59 -9.60
CA TYR A 129 -10.65 -2.41 -9.79
C TYR A 129 -11.44 -1.12 -9.93
N GLY A 130 -10.96 -0.10 -9.25
CA GLY A 130 -11.32 1.30 -9.40
C GLY A 130 -10.10 2.17 -9.22
N LEU A 131 -9.98 3.23 -10.01
CA LEU A 131 -8.88 4.19 -9.88
C LEU A 131 -8.89 4.82 -8.47
N PRO A 132 -7.74 4.94 -7.78
CA PRO A 132 -7.65 5.54 -6.45
C PRO A 132 -8.38 6.87 -6.30
N GLY A 133 -9.07 7.05 -5.17
CA GLY A 133 -9.84 8.25 -4.87
C GLY A 133 -11.16 8.41 -5.65
N THR A 134 -11.55 7.45 -6.51
CA THR A 134 -12.78 7.54 -7.30
C THR A 134 -14.00 6.92 -6.60
N LYS A 135 -15.18 7.37 -7.01
CA LYS A 135 -16.45 6.74 -6.59
C LYS A 135 -16.56 5.27 -6.98
N LYS A 136 -15.88 4.85 -8.08
CA LYS A 136 -15.87 3.46 -8.54
C LYS A 136 -15.14 2.56 -7.56
N LEU A 137 -13.94 2.94 -7.11
CA LEU A 137 -13.19 2.21 -6.08
C LEU A 137 -14.07 2.02 -4.83
N CYS A 138 -14.61 3.12 -4.31
CA CYS A 138 -15.45 3.09 -3.12
C CYS A 138 -16.66 2.15 -3.28
N LYS A 139 -17.40 2.24 -4.41
CA LYS A 139 -18.54 1.38 -4.70
C LYS A 139 -18.18 -0.10 -4.79
N ASN A 140 -17.09 -0.42 -5.48
CA ASN A 140 -16.65 -1.80 -5.65
C ASN A 140 -16.21 -2.41 -4.33
N THR A 141 -15.49 -1.65 -3.51
CA THR A 141 -15.07 -2.10 -2.18
C THR A 141 -16.25 -2.26 -1.22
N ALA A 142 -17.19 -1.31 -1.23
CA ALA A 142 -18.42 -1.41 -0.44
C ALA A 142 -19.25 -2.65 -0.79
N ALA A 143 -19.35 -3.00 -2.09
CA ALA A 143 -20.03 -4.21 -2.52
C ALA A 143 -19.37 -5.47 -1.94
N ALA A 144 -18.02 -5.56 -2.00
CA ALA A 144 -17.29 -6.69 -1.44
C ALA A 144 -17.44 -6.76 0.09
N ILE A 145 -17.40 -5.65 0.81
CA ILE A 145 -17.62 -5.59 2.27
C ILE A 145 -19.02 -6.09 2.63
N ASN A 146 -20.03 -5.75 1.84
CA ASN A 146 -21.41 -6.14 2.10
C ASN A 146 -21.67 -7.64 1.87
N GLU A 147 -20.92 -8.25 0.94
CA GLU A 147 -21.04 -9.69 0.61
C GLU A 147 -20.22 -10.59 1.55
N TYR A 148 -19.40 -10.02 2.43
CA TYR A 148 -18.41 -10.74 3.21
C TYR A 148 -18.48 -10.44 4.71
N ASP A 149 -18.43 -11.49 5.53
CA ASP A 149 -18.47 -11.37 6.99
C ASP A 149 -17.08 -11.19 7.63
N GLY A 150 -16.00 -11.42 6.90
CA GLY A 150 -14.64 -11.17 7.38
C GLY A 150 -14.33 -9.67 7.47
N LYS A 151 -13.27 -9.35 8.20
CA LYS A 151 -12.87 -7.97 8.53
C LYS A 151 -11.78 -7.40 7.64
N ALA A 152 -11.53 -8.01 6.46
CA ALA A 152 -10.58 -7.52 5.48
C ALA A 152 -11.09 -7.72 4.05
N VAL A 153 -10.91 -6.73 3.19
CA VAL A 153 -11.17 -6.83 1.74
C VAL A 153 -9.94 -6.35 0.98
N ILE A 154 -9.49 -7.15 0.02
CA ILE A 154 -8.43 -6.78 -0.92
C ILE A 154 -9.04 -5.94 -2.04
N MET A 155 -8.36 -4.88 -2.46
CA MET A 155 -8.79 -4.00 -3.55
C MET A 155 -7.89 -4.23 -4.77
N SER A 156 -8.47 -4.68 -5.88
CA SER A 156 -7.70 -5.03 -7.09
C SER A 156 -6.74 -3.93 -7.53
N ASN A 157 -5.45 -4.30 -7.74
CA ASN A 157 -4.35 -3.44 -8.17
C ASN A 157 -4.01 -2.26 -7.22
N HIS A 158 -4.49 -2.31 -5.96
CA HIS A 158 -4.38 -1.21 -5.01
C HIS A 158 -3.75 -1.67 -3.68
N GLY A 159 -4.54 -2.20 -2.78
CA GLY A 159 -4.11 -2.61 -1.45
C GLY A 159 -5.23 -3.36 -0.74
N ALA A 160 -5.35 -3.16 0.57
CA ALA A 160 -6.39 -3.78 1.38
C ALA A 160 -7.02 -2.77 2.35
N ILE A 161 -8.27 -3.04 2.73
CA ILE A 161 -8.95 -2.37 3.83
C ILE A 161 -9.23 -3.39 4.91
N CYS A 162 -8.78 -3.08 6.14
CA CYS A 162 -8.92 -3.91 7.32
C CYS A 162 -9.65 -3.12 8.41
N TYR A 163 -10.49 -3.78 9.18
CA TYR A 163 -11.30 -3.08 10.17
C TYR A 163 -11.62 -3.95 11.37
N GLY A 164 -11.94 -3.32 12.49
CA GLY A 164 -12.25 -3.97 13.74
C GLY A 164 -13.05 -3.09 14.69
N SER A 165 -13.47 -3.69 15.81
CA SER A 165 -14.14 -2.99 16.90
C SER A 165 -13.16 -2.16 17.75
N SER A 166 -11.86 -2.41 17.60
CA SER A 166 -10.78 -1.67 18.27
C SER A 166 -9.56 -1.52 17.36
N TYR A 167 -8.62 -0.68 17.78
CA TYR A 167 -7.31 -0.49 17.19
C TYR A 167 -6.54 -1.83 17.06
N GLU A 168 -6.45 -2.57 18.15
CA GLU A 168 -5.69 -3.83 18.22
C GLU A 168 -6.27 -4.87 17.26
N GLU A 169 -7.60 -4.99 17.23
CA GLU A 169 -8.25 -5.93 16.32
C GLU A 169 -8.00 -5.56 14.84
N ALA A 170 -8.11 -4.29 14.47
CA ALA A 170 -7.88 -3.87 13.09
C ALA A 170 -6.43 -4.13 12.63
N PHE A 171 -5.44 -3.94 13.51
CA PHE A 171 -4.03 -4.29 13.22
C PHE A 171 -3.82 -5.80 13.14
N GLU A 172 -4.41 -6.58 14.05
CA GLU A 172 -4.34 -8.04 13.99
C GLU A 172 -4.93 -8.56 12.67
N VAL A 173 -6.05 -8.00 12.21
CA VAL A 173 -6.65 -8.30 10.91
C VAL A 173 -5.68 -8.02 9.77
N ALA A 174 -5.03 -6.85 9.77
CA ALA A 174 -4.08 -6.48 8.72
C ALA A 174 -2.87 -7.41 8.68
N ARG A 175 -2.28 -7.76 9.83
CA ARG A 175 -1.16 -8.71 9.93
C ARG A 175 -1.57 -10.12 9.53
N THR A 176 -2.72 -10.58 9.97
CA THR A 176 -3.27 -11.89 9.61
C THR A 176 -3.51 -12.00 8.11
N LEU A 177 -4.05 -10.94 7.48
CA LEU A 177 -4.24 -10.88 6.03
C LEU A 177 -2.90 -10.99 5.29
N GLU A 178 -1.88 -10.24 5.73
CA GLU A 178 -0.56 -10.26 5.11
C GLU A 178 0.10 -11.64 5.21
N GLU A 179 0.03 -12.28 6.38
CA GLU A 179 0.52 -13.66 6.58
C GLU A 179 -0.22 -14.66 5.67
N ALA A 180 -1.55 -14.62 5.67
CA ALA A 180 -2.36 -15.54 4.86
C ALA A 180 -2.11 -15.38 3.36
N CYS A 181 -2.01 -14.13 2.88
CA CYS A 181 -1.64 -13.85 1.48
C CYS A 181 -0.21 -14.31 1.17
N GLY A 182 0.73 -14.17 2.12
CA GLY A 182 2.10 -14.67 1.96
C GLY A 182 2.12 -16.19 1.75
N LYS A 183 1.44 -16.95 2.59
CA LYS A 183 1.32 -18.40 2.44
C LYS A 183 0.67 -18.79 1.12
N TYR A 184 -0.37 -18.07 0.72
CA TYR A 184 -1.02 -18.30 -0.57
C TYR A 184 -0.05 -18.11 -1.76
N LEU A 185 0.78 -17.06 -1.73
CA LEU A 185 1.81 -16.79 -2.75
C LEU A 185 2.91 -17.87 -2.75
N GLU A 186 3.36 -18.31 -1.58
CA GLU A 186 4.36 -19.38 -1.45
C GLU A 186 3.87 -20.69 -2.07
N HIS A 187 2.59 -21.04 -1.90
CA HIS A 187 1.98 -22.20 -2.58
C HIS A 187 2.03 -22.10 -4.11
N LEU A 188 1.98 -20.87 -4.65
CA LEU A 188 2.16 -20.61 -6.08
C LEU A 188 3.64 -20.53 -6.50
N GLY A 189 4.56 -20.77 -5.58
CA GLY A 189 6.00 -20.65 -5.79
C GLY A 189 6.46 -19.21 -5.96
N ILE A 190 5.70 -18.22 -5.48
CA ILE A 190 6.06 -16.81 -5.52
C ILE A 190 6.68 -16.44 -4.17
N PRO A 191 7.88 -15.82 -4.12
CA PRO A 191 8.48 -15.40 -2.86
C PRO A 191 7.57 -14.43 -2.11
N ALA A 192 7.15 -14.80 -0.90
CA ALA A 192 6.38 -13.91 -0.04
C ALA A 192 7.30 -12.86 0.59
N TRP A 193 6.74 -11.68 0.83
CA TRP A 193 7.36 -10.70 1.71
C TRP A 193 7.30 -11.21 3.15
N LYS A 194 8.34 -10.97 3.91
CA LYS A 194 8.42 -11.29 5.35
C LYS A 194 8.81 -10.04 6.10
N GLU A 195 8.14 -9.79 7.19
CA GLU A 195 8.48 -8.70 8.10
C GLU A 195 9.92 -8.89 8.57
N GLN A 196 10.76 -7.86 8.38
CA GLN A 196 12.13 -7.88 8.89
C GLN A 196 12.08 -7.63 10.40
N SER A 197 12.86 -8.39 11.16
CA SER A 197 12.93 -8.15 12.59
C SER A 197 13.58 -6.78 12.85
N ILE A 198 13.07 -6.05 13.86
CA ILE A 198 13.63 -4.74 14.26
C ILE A 198 15.12 -4.86 14.59
N ALA A 199 15.58 -6.02 15.09
CA ALA A 199 16.97 -6.31 15.36
C ALA A 199 17.88 -6.25 14.11
N ASP A 200 17.34 -6.62 12.93
CA ASP A 200 18.09 -6.58 11.68
C ASP A 200 18.22 -5.16 11.12
N ALA A 201 17.34 -4.25 11.54
CA ALA A 201 17.33 -2.85 11.10
C ALA A 201 18.26 -1.94 11.95
N GLU A 202 18.50 -2.27 13.21
CA GLU A 202 19.39 -1.48 14.09
C GLU A 202 20.88 -1.64 13.76
N ASP A 203 21.29 -2.80 13.20
CA ASP A 203 22.67 -3.09 12.80
C ASP A 203 23.00 -2.64 11.37
N ALA A 204 22.03 -2.11 10.61
CA ALA A 204 22.31 -1.60 9.27
C ALA A 204 23.16 -0.33 9.34
N PRO A 205 24.31 -0.25 8.65
CA PRO A 205 25.11 0.96 8.62
C PRO A 205 24.26 2.12 8.07
N LYS A 206 24.28 3.28 8.73
CA LYS A 206 23.67 4.51 8.21
C LYS A 206 24.32 4.82 6.87
N ALA A 207 23.62 4.48 5.80
CA ALA A 207 24.07 4.75 4.44
C ALA A 207 24.13 6.27 4.20
N ASP A 208 25.09 6.72 3.41
CA ASP A 208 25.17 8.10 2.93
C ASP A 208 23.88 8.45 2.18
N ASP A 209 23.30 9.63 2.45
CA ASP A 209 22.07 10.11 1.82
C ASP A 209 22.12 10.15 0.28
N GLN A 210 23.33 10.10 -0.29
CA GLN A 210 23.55 10.13 -1.74
C GLN A 210 23.79 8.75 -2.36
N GLU A 211 23.99 7.69 -1.56
CA GLU A 211 24.21 6.36 -2.11
C GLU A 211 22.90 5.75 -2.65
N PRO A 212 22.94 5.13 -3.84
CA PRO A 212 21.80 4.43 -4.39
C PRO A 212 21.45 3.20 -3.55
N ILE A 213 20.16 2.85 -3.51
CA ILE A 213 19.70 1.64 -2.85
C ILE A 213 19.70 0.49 -3.85
N TRP A 214 20.41 -0.59 -3.53
CA TRP A 214 20.26 -1.86 -4.21
C TRP A 214 19.28 -2.75 -3.44
N ASN A 215 18.32 -3.32 -4.18
CA ASN A 215 17.36 -4.28 -3.63
C ASN A 215 17.39 -5.55 -4.45
N ASP A 216 17.87 -6.63 -3.85
CA ASP A 216 17.99 -7.98 -4.41
C ASP A 216 16.94 -8.97 -3.88
N ASP A 217 15.78 -8.44 -3.41
CA ASP A 217 14.67 -9.26 -2.93
C ASP A 217 14.41 -10.45 -3.86
N PRO A 218 14.12 -11.65 -3.31
CA PRO A 218 13.87 -12.85 -4.10
C PRO A 218 12.80 -12.70 -5.19
N ALA A 219 11.77 -11.84 -4.99
CA ALA A 219 10.77 -11.59 -6.02
C ALA A 219 11.33 -10.76 -7.19
N ILE A 220 12.20 -9.78 -6.92
CA ILE A 220 12.90 -9.00 -7.96
C ILE A 220 13.79 -9.94 -8.76
N MET A 221 14.61 -10.73 -8.09
CA MET A 221 15.55 -11.66 -8.71
C MET A 221 14.81 -12.72 -9.54
N LYS A 222 13.68 -13.24 -9.04
CA LYS A 222 12.84 -14.18 -9.77
C LYS A 222 12.19 -13.52 -10.98
N PHE A 223 11.65 -12.31 -10.84
CA PHE A 223 11.04 -11.55 -11.93
C PHE A 223 11.99 -11.36 -13.10
N MET A 224 13.24 -10.95 -12.84
CA MET A 224 14.26 -10.70 -13.87
C MET A 224 14.67 -11.96 -14.66
N LYS A 225 14.47 -13.15 -14.10
CA LYS A 225 14.72 -14.42 -14.82
C LYS A 225 13.66 -14.72 -15.88
N VAL A 226 12.43 -14.21 -15.71
CA VAL A 226 11.28 -14.57 -16.55
C VAL A 226 10.72 -13.42 -17.38
N ARG A 227 11.11 -12.19 -17.09
CA ARG A 227 10.62 -10.97 -17.76
C ARG A 227 11.75 -9.97 -17.99
N SER A 228 11.61 -9.17 -19.03
CA SER A 228 12.56 -8.09 -19.38
C SER A 228 12.00 -6.68 -19.20
N VAL A 229 10.72 -6.55 -18.90
CA VAL A 229 10.07 -5.25 -18.65
C VAL A 229 9.05 -5.42 -17.51
N LEU A 230 9.21 -4.64 -16.45
CA LEU A 230 8.27 -4.55 -15.36
C LEU A 230 7.22 -3.50 -15.70
N LYS A 231 5.96 -3.92 -15.80
CA LYS A 231 4.80 -3.04 -16.00
C LYS A 231 4.07 -2.80 -14.68
N PRO A 232 3.27 -1.73 -14.57
CA PRO A 232 2.48 -1.46 -13.38
C PRO A 232 1.36 -2.48 -13.20
N TYR A 233 1.42 -3.26 -12.15
CA TYR A 233 0.34 -4.10 -11.64
C TYR A 233 -0.29 -3.51 -10.39
N LEU A 234 0.38 -2.49 -9.80
CA LEU A 234 -0.05 -1.75 -8.63
C LEU A 234 -0.02 -0.25 -8.94
N ASP A 235 -0.96 0.47 -8.39
CA ASP A 235 -1.14 1.91 -8.59
C ASP A 235 -0.02 2.75 -7.98
N ASP A 236 0.53 2.36 -6.83
CA ASP A 236 1.69 3.02 -6.21
C ASP A 236 2.95 2.89 -7.08
N PHE A 237 3.15 1.75 -7.75
CA PHE A 237 4.21 1.63 -8.75
C PHE A 237 3.98 2.60 -9.93
N ALA A 238 2.74 2.71 -10.43
CA ALA A 238 2.41 3.66 -11.49
C ALA A 238 2.67 5.11 -11.05
N GLN A 239 2.39 5.43 -9.79
CA GLN A 239 2.63 6.76 -9.22
C GLN A 239 4.12 7.09 -9.12
N LEU A 240 4.97 6.17 -8.61
CA LEU A 240 6.40 6.41 -8.37
C LEU A 240 7.31 6.10 -9.56
N ALA A 241 7.10 4.96 -10.21
CA ALA A 241 7.99 4.48 -11.26
C ALA A 241 7.46 4.74 -12.68
N GLY A 242 6.17 5.12 -12.81
CA GLY A 242 5.55 5.42 -14.09
C GLY A 242 5.04 4.18 -14.83
N THR A 243 5.21 4.13 -16.15
CA THR A 243 4.56 3.14 -17.02
C THR A 243 5.33 1.83 -17.19
N SER A 244 6.61 1.81 -16.91
CA SER A 244 7.44 0.60 -16.96
C SER A 244 8.87 0.83 -16.48
N LEU A 245 9.52 -0.25 -16.01
CA LEU A 245 10.97 -0.31 -15.84
C LEU A 245 11.55 -1.42 -16.72
N LYS A 246 12.73 -1.17 -17.29
CA LYS A 246 13.46 -2.18 -18.09
C LYS A 246 14.36 -3.02 -17.19
N VAL A 247 14.53 -4.28 -17.55
CA VAL A 247 15.61 -5.12 -17.08
C VAL A 247 16.75 -5.00 -18.08
N VAL A 248 17.91 -4.62 -17.60
CA VAL A 248 19.16 -4.55 -18.39
C VAL A 248 20.15 -5.59 -17.93
N ASP A 249 21.08 -5.96 -18.77
CA ASP A 249 22.16 -6.84 -18.40
C ASP A 249 23.25 -6.07 -17.62
N GLU A 250 24.02 -6.77 -16.80
CA GLU A 250 25.03 -6.15 -15.91
C GLU A 250 26.11 -5.41 -16.69
N GLU A 251 26.42 -5.89 -17.90
CA GLU A 251 27.40 -5.32 -18.82
C GLU A 251 26.90 -4.06 -19.56
N ASP A 252 25.60 -3.72 -19.45
CA ASP A 252 25.06 -2.50 -20.07
C ASP A 252 25.41 -1.25 -19.23
N GLU A 253 26.70 -0.95 -19.16
CA GLU A 253 27.24 0.21 -18.44
C GLU A 253 26.59 1.53 -18.88
N LYS A 254 26.18 1.63 -20.16
CA LYS A 254 25.53 2.85 -20.69
C LYS A 254 24.15 3.05 -20.10
N ALA A 255 23.34 1.99 -19.99
CA ALA A 255 22.02 2.06 -19.39
C ALA A 255 22.13 2.36 -17.90
N ILE A 256 23.07 1.74 -17.20
CA ILE A 256 23.33 1.98 -15.77
C ILE A 256 23.79 3.42 -15.53
N ALA A 257 24.79 3.91 -16.30
CA ALA A 257 25.27 5.30 -16.19
C ALA A 257 24.15 6.32 -16.50
N LYS A 258 23.27 6.00 -17.47
CA LYS A 258 22.11 6.84 -17.77
C LYS A 258 21.13 6.89 -16.57
N ALA A 259 20.85 5.76 -15.93
CA ALA A 259 19.99 5.69 -14.76
C ALA A 259 20.53 6.57 -13.62
N PHE A 260 21.84 6.53 -13.36
CA PHE A 260 22.50 7.42 -12.39
C PHE A 260 22.33 8.90 -12.75
N LYS A 261 22.57 9.26 -14.01
CA LYS A 261 22.47 10.65 -14.49
C LYS A 261 21.06 11.21 -14.40
N GLU A 262 20.07 10.39 -14.75
CA GLU A 262 18.66 10.79 -14.80
C GLU A 262 17.93 10.54 -13.49
N LYS A 263 18.61 9.97 -12.49
CA LYS A 263 18.03 9.58 -11.19
C LYS A 263 16.76 8.74 -11.34
N THR A 264 16.81 7.77 -12.24
CA THR A 264 15.70 6.89 -12.56
C THR A 264 16.01 5.46 -12.11
N PRO A 265 15.06 4.73 -11.51
CA PRO A 265 15.29 3.34 -11.12
C PRO A 265 15.44 2.44 -12.35
N ILE A 266 16.20 1.36 -12.19
CA ILE A 266 16.43 0.35 -13.24
C ILE A 266 16.59 -1.04 -12.60
N LEU A 267 16.20 -2.09 -13.31
CA LEU A 267 16.45 -3.47 -12.90
C LEU A 267 17.70 -4.01 -13.61
N VAL A 268 18.69 -4.47 -12.84
CA VAL A 268 19.96 -4.98 -13.37
C VAL A 268 20.03 -6.49 -13.13
N ARG A 269 20.06 -7.25 -14.22
CA ARG A 269 20.06 -8.72 -14.15
C ARG A 269 21.24 -9.24 -13.33
N GLY A 270 20.93 -10.12 -12.38
CA GLY A 270 21.94 -10.68 -11.47
C GLY A 270 22.28 -9.83 -10.25
N LYS A 271 21.93 -8.51 -10.26
CA LYS A 271 22.22 -7.59 -9.14
C LYS A 271 20.99 -7.15 -8.35
N GLY A 272 19.85 -6.94 -9.01
CA GLY A 272 18.65 -6.46 -8.33
C GLY A 272 18.08 -5.17 -8.93
N ALA A 273 17.28 -4.45 -8.14
CA ALA A 273 16.78 -3.12 -8.47
C ALA A 273 17.77 -2.06 -7.97
N LEU A 274 18.20 -1.18 -8.86
CA LEU A 274 18.94 0.03 -8.53
C LEU A 274 17.94 1.16 -8.35
N CYS A 275 17.71 1.59 -7.11
CA CYS A 275 16.76 2.63 -6.75
C CYS A 275 17.49 3.94 -6.48
N ILE A 276 17.24 4.92 -7.35
CA ILE A 276 17.88 6.23 -7.34
C ILE A 276 16.79 7.30 -7.41
N ALA A 277 16.88 8.32 -6.56
CA ALA A 277 16.00 9.49 -6.56
C ALA A 277 16.76 10.74 -6.09
N GLU A 278 16.08 11.90 -6.08
CA GLU A 278 16.65 13.15 -5.56
C GLU A 278 16.85 13.11 -4.04
N GLU A 279 15.90 12.49 -3.33
CA GLU A 279 15.90 12.36 -1.88
C GLU A 279 15.99 10.88 -1.47
N ARG A 280 16.69 10.56 -0.38
CA ARG A 280 16.85 9.20 0.14
C ARG A 280 15.51 8.51 0.37
N GLY A 281 14.54 9.20 1.00
CA GLY A 281 13.22 8.64 1.24
C GLY A 281 12.44 8.28 -0.03
N ASP A 282 12.70 8.96 -1.17
CA ASP A 282 12.13 8.58 -2.46
C ASP A 282 12.76 7.32 -3.02
N ALA A 283 14.06 7.12 -2.84
CA ALA A 283 14.76 5.90 -3.24
C ALA A 283 14.31 4.69 -2.41
N GLU A 284 14.10 4.87 -1.11
CA GLU A 284 13.54 3.84 -0.20
C GLU A 284 12.12 3.45 -0.62
N ALA A 285 11.27 4.42 -0.88
CA ALA A 285 9.92 4.14 -1.37
C ALA A 285 9.91 3.43 -2.73
N LEU A 286 10.80 3.82 -3.64
CA LEU A 286 10.99 3.14 -4.93
C LEU A 286 11.42 1.69 -4.73
N SER A 287 12.34 1.42 -3.80
CA SER A 287 12.80 0.07 -3.45
C SER A 287 11.63 -0.84 -3.04
N ILE A 288 10.83 -0.39 -2.09
CA ILE A 288 9.64 -1.12 -1.59
C ILE A 288 8.62 -1.34 -2.71
N VAL A 289 8.32 -0.31 -3.48
CA VAL A 289 7.29 -0.37 -4.53
C VAL A 289 7.72 -1.24 -5.70
N ILE A 290 8.99 -1.22 -6.10
CA ILE A 290 9.52 -2.09 -7.17
C ILE A 290 9.46 -3.55 -6.74
N GLU A 291 9.91 -3.87 -5.53
CA GLU A 291 9.84 -5.21 -4.95
C GLU A 291 8.40 -5.73 -4.95
N LYS A 292 7.49 -4.96 -4.38
CA LYS A 292 6.07 -5.29 -4.30
C LYS A 292 5.45 -5.50 -5.69
N ASN A 293 5.74 -4.62 -6.65
CA ASN A 293 5.22 -4.74 -8.00
C ASN A 293 5.87 -5.90 -8.80
N CYS A 294 7.10 -6.31 -8.50
CA CYS A 294 7.68 -7.54 -9.03
C CYS A 294 6.92 -8.77 -8.52
N ARG A 295 6.59 -8.81 -7.23
CA ARG A 295 5.78 -9.87 -6.63
C ARG A 295 4.38 -9.91 -7.25
N ALA A 296 3.75 -8.76 -7.41
CA ALA A 296 2.47 -8.60 -8.10
C ALA A 296 2.53 -9.08 -9.56
N ALA A 297 3.57 -8.73 -10.31
CA ALA A 297 3.77 -9.14 -11.69
C ALA A 297 4.00 -10.65 -11.84
N LEU A 298 4.61 -11.31 -10.86
CA LEU A 298 4.75 -12.76 -10.80
C LEU A 298 3.41 -13.44 -10.48
N ALA A 299 2.59 -12.83 -9.63
CA ALA A 299 1.29 -13.34 -9.24
C ALA A 299 0.23 -13.15 -10.34
N ALA A 300 0.36 -12.13 -11.17
CA ALA A 300 -0.60 -11.71 -12.20
C ALA A 300 -0.68 -12.68 -13.40
N ILE A 301 -0.89 -13.97 -13.15
CA ILE A 301 -1.01 -15.00 -14.19
C ILE A 301 -2.37 -14.85 -14.87
N GLY A 302 -2.38 -14.26 -16.07
CA GLY A 302 -3.62 -14.06 -16.86
C GLY A 302 -4.33 -12.72 -16.62
N SER A 303 -3.91 -11.93 -15.63
CA SER A 303 -4.36 -10.56 -15.47
C SER A 303 -3.55 -9.58 -16.33
N LYS A 304 -4.11 -8.39 -16.57
CA LYS A 304 -3.46 -7.34 -17.36
C LYS A 304 -2.86 -6.27 -16.43
N PRO A 305 -1.70 -5.68 -16.80
CA PRO A 305 -1.22 -4.47 -16.14
C PRO A 305 -2.27 -3.36 -16.17
N ILE A 306 -2.14 -2.39 -15.26
CA ILE A 306 -2.96 -1.18 -15.26
C ILE A 306 -2.82 -0.46 -16.61
N ASN A 307 -3.92 0.12 -17.07
CA ASN A 307 -3.96 0.83 -18.35
C ASN A 307 -2.90 1.97 -18.37
N PRO A 308 -2.06 2.07 -19.42
CA PRO A 308 -1.02 3.09 -19.49
C PRO A 308 -1.52 4.53 -19.36
N ALA A 309 -2.72 4.85 -19.85
CA ALA A 309 -3.30 6.18 -19.69
C ALA A 309 -3.64 6.49 -18.22
N GLU A 310 -4.14 5.50 -17.47
CA GLU A 310 -4.38 5.63 -16.03
C GLU A 310 -3.07 5.75 -15.26
N CYS A 311 -2.03 5.01 -15.67
CA CYS A 311 -0.69 5.13 -15.06
C CYS A 311 -0.11 6.54 -15.25
N LEU A 312 -0.22 7.12 -16.44
CA LEU A 312 0.23 8.48 -16.70
C LEU A 312 -0.56 9.50 -15.87
N LEU A 313 -1.87 9.34 -15.77
CA LEU A 313 -2.71 10.19 -14.94
C LEU A 313 -2.32 10.12 -13.47
N MET A 314 -2.16 8.91 -12.92
CA MET A 314 -1.73 8.70 -11.54
C MET A 314 -0.35 9.31 -11.28
N ARG A 315 0.61 9.11 -12.20
CA ARG A 315 1.95 9.70 -12.13
C ARG A 315 1.87 11.24 -12.10
N GLN A 316 1.07 11.84 -12.97
CA GLN A 316 0.92 13.29 -13.02
C GLN A 316 0.27 13.86 -11.75
N ILE A 317 -0.74 13.20 -11.21
CA ILE A 317 -1.34 13.58 -9.94
C ILE A 317 -0.30 13.49 -8.81
N TYR A 318 0.48 12.42 -8.76
CA TYR A 318 1.53 12.25 -7.77
C TYR A 318 2.55 13.39 -7.82
N LEU A 319 3.13 13.66 -8.98
CA LEU A 319 4.14 14.72 -9.18
C LEU A 319 3.62 16.13 -8.88
N ASN A 320 2.35 16.41 -9.15
CA ASN A 320 1.78 17.74 -8.96
C ASN A 320 1.28 18.00 -7.53
N LYS A 321 0.86 16.95 -6.83
CA LYS A 321 0.18 17.07 -5.54
C LYS A 321 0.98 16.45 -4.39
N TYR A 322 1.29 15.17 -4.47
CA TYR A 322 1.82 14.42 -3.33
C TYR A 322 3.33 14.58 -3.13
N SER A 323 4.12 14.61 -4.20
CA SER A 323 5.58 14.81 -4.09
C SER A 323 5.98 16.18 -3.51
N LYS A 324 5.05 17.14 -3.46
CA LYS A 324 5.25 18.47 -2.87
C LYS A 324 4.77 18.58 -1.42
N GLN A 325 3.98 17.62 -0.95
CA GLN A 325 3.44 17.61 0.42
C GLN A 325 4.34 16.86 1.39
N SER A 326 5.21 16.00 0.88
CA SER A 326 6.22 15.27 1.68
C SER A 326 7.53 16.07 1.89
N LYS A 327 7.56 17.32 1.44
CA LYS A 327 8.58 18.31 1.76
C LYS A 327 8.04 19.22 2.84
#